data_f344a68296bb43c8d384e58db262cefa
#
_entry.id   f344a68296bb43c8d384e58db262cefa
#
_cell.length_a   1.000
_cell.length_b   1.000
_cell.length_c   1.000
_cell.angle_alpha   90.00
_cell.angle_beta   90.00
_cell.angle_gamma   90.00
#
_symmetry.space_group_name_H-M   'P 1'
#
loop_
_entity.id
_entity.type
_entity.pdbx_description
1 polymer ?
#
loop_
_entity_poly.entity_id
_entity_poly.type
_entity_poly.pdbx_seq_one_letter_code
_entity_poly.pdbx_strand_id
1 'polypeptide(L)'
;KTIKLKIKGIPINVKRKVYWSKYGATMKNEQGFFSMRLGANMKIGVLDQWYQMNKAKNFTEFYAALNRQELSMFNIMYADRYDTIFYINNALMPVRDGTNGYNWKRTLPGNTSKTLWTSFRTAKELPQYINPKSGFLFNTNHSSFLATAAADNLKPAAFAKTDGWEEYHLNRSVRFLELFPQNEKLSYEKFKQIKFDKQLPAVLQYPYKLDSMFLLNETEYPALASLIKAVAIWDYGGDVD
;
A
#
# COMPACT_ATOMS: atom_id res chain seq x y z
N LYS A 1 -3.81 -16.70 27.98
CA LYS A 1 -4.43 -17.66 27.03
C LYS A 1 -3.57 -18.92 26.91
N THR A 2 -4.22 -20.05 26.67
CA THR A 2 -3.56 -21.33 26.37
C THR A 2 -3.59 -21.55 24.86
N ILE A 3 -2.42 -21.79 24.28
CA ILE A 3 -2.26 -22.13 22.88
C ILE A 3 -2.02 -23.62 22.79
N LYS A 4 -2.85 -24.33 22.05
CA LYS A 4 -2.67 -25.76 21.78
C LYS A 4 -1.79 -25.90 20.53
N LEU A 5 -0.62 -26.47 20.69
CA LEU A 5 0.31 -26.76 19.59
C LEU A 5 0.37 -28.27 19.38
N LYS A 6 0.63 -28.71 18.17
CA LYS A 6 0.87 -30.10 17.83
C LYS A 6 2.29 -30.21 17.25
N ILE A 7 3.21 -30.80 18.01
CA ILE A 7 4.61 -30.97 17.60
C ILE A 7 4.86 -32.46 17.40
N LYS A 8 5.22 -32.87 16.19
CA LYS A 8 5.41 -34.30 15.82
C LYS A 8 4.24 -35.18 16.23
N GLY A 9 2.99 -34.67 16.10
CA GLY A 9 1.78 -35.40 16.46
C GLY A 9 1.36 -35.30 17.94
N ILE A 10 2.20 -34.78 18.81
CA ILE A 10 1.95 -34.71 20.27
C ILE A 10 1.32 -33.35 20.60
N PRO A 11 0.13 -33.31 21.24
CA PRO A 11 -0.49 -32.06 21.66
C PRO A 11 0.24 -31.47 22.87
N ILE A 12 0.67 -30.22 22.76
CA ILE A 12 1.33 -29.46 23.83
C ILE A 12 0.53 -28.21 24.14
N ASN A 13 0.26 -27.95 25.41
CA ASN A 13 -0.41 -26.76 25.89
C ASN A 13 0.63 -25.73 26.35
N VAL A 14 0.72 -24.58 25.60
CA VAL A 14 1.60 -23.48 25.94
C VAL A 14 0.79 -22.34 26.51
N LYS A 15 0.99 -21.98 27.76
CA LYS A 15 0.38 -20.80 28.38
C LYS A 15 1.17 -19.55 28.02
N ARG A 16 0.50 -18.53 27.47
CA ARG A 16 1.09 -17.23 27.18
C ARG A 16 0.27 -16.11 27.80
N LYS A 17 0.94 -15.16 28.45
CA LYS A 17 0.33 -13.89 28.82
C LYS A 17 0.10 -13.09 27.54
N VAL A 18 -1.10 -12.55 27.38
CA VAL A 18 -1.48 -11.63 26.30
C VAL A 18 -2.01 -10.36 26.93
N TYR A 19 -1.69 -9.25 26.32
CA TYR A 19 -2.08 -7.94 26.81
C TYR A 19 -3.00 -7.28 25.78
N TRP A 20 -3.95 -6.50 26.28
CA TRP A 20 -4.88 -5.76 25.46
C TRP A 20 -5.15 -4.39 26.11
N SER A 21 -5.21 -3.35 25.32
CA SER A 21 -5.55 -2.00 25.76
C SER A 21 -6.73 -1.45 24.96
N LYS A 22 -7.14 -0.21 25.22
CA LYS A 22 -8.12 0.51 24.38
C LYS A 22 -7.63 0.72 22.95
N TYR A 23 -6.32 0.66 22.71
CA TYR A 23 -5.74 0.80 21.37
C TYR A 23 -5.75 -0.51 20.58
N GLY A 24 -5.83 -1.66 21.24
CA GLY A 24 -5.84 -2.98 20.63
C GLY A 24 -4.84 -3.95 21.25
N ALA A 25 -4.40 -4.92 20.45
CA ALA A 25 -3.40 -5.89 20.85
C ALA A 25 -2.13 -5.19 21.34
N THR A 26 -1.62 -5.66 22.47
CA THR A 26 -0.52 -4.99 23.19
C THR A 26 0.62 -5.97 23.39
N MET A 27 1.81 -5.53 23.07
CA MET A 27 3.07 -6.22 23.27
C MET A 27 3.80 -5.64 24.47
N LYS A 28 4.46 -6.47 25.26
CA LYS A 28 5.36 -6.05 26.34
C LYS A 28 6.79 -6.43 25.97
N ASN A 29 7.71 -5.49 26.06
CA ASN A 29 9.15 -5.71 25.97
C ASN A 29 9.89 -4.95 27.10
N GLU A 30 11.19 -4.89 27.04
CA GLU A 30 12.04 -4.19 28.03
C GLU A 30 11.78 -2.67 28.09
N GLN A 31 11.34 -2.07 26.98
CA GLN A 31 11.03 -0.64 26.86
C GLN A 31 9.61 -0.30 27.34
N GLY A 32 8.74 -1.30 27.60
CA GLY A 32 7.39 -1.06 28.09
C GLY A 32 6.29 -1.80 27.33
N PHE A 33 5.11 -1.17 27.29
CA PHE A 33 3.92 -1.71 26.63
C PHE A 33 3.62 -0.93 25.34
N PHE A 34 3.53 -1.64 24.24
CA PHE A 34 3.24 -1.08 22.92
C PHE A 34 1.97 -1.70 22.36
N SER A 35 0.97 -0.87 22.07
CA SER A 35 -0.29 -1.31 21.49
C SER A 35 -0.31 -1.00 19.99
N MET A 36 -0.80 -1.93 19.19
CA MET A 36 -1.00 -1.76 17.76
C MET A 36 -2.48 -1.57 17.46
N ARG A 37 -2.82 -0.50 16.73
CA ARG A 37 -4.16 -0.22 16.28
C ARG A 37 -4.20 -0.21 14.76
N LEU A 38 -4.99 -1.09 14.19
CA LEU A 38 -5.20 -1.22 12.75
C LEU A 38 -6.68 -1.08 12.44
N GLY A 39 -7.01 -0.32 11.39
CA GLY A 39 -8.40 -0.19 10.93
C GLY A 39 -9.04 -1.55 10.61
N ALA A 40 -8.28 -2.44 9.95
CA ALA A 40 -8.73 -3.80 9.62
C ALA A 40 -9.21 -4.60 10.83
N ASN A 41 -8.61 -4.40 12.00
CA ASN A 41 -8.99 -5.13 13.23
C ASN A 41 -10.30 -4.64 13.85
N MET A 42 -10.89 -3.57 13.34
CA MET A 42 -12.13 -2.98 13.85
C MET A 42 -13.36 -3.43 13.06
N LYS A 43 -13.17 -4.23 12.02
CA LYS A 43 -14.20 -4.66 11.07
C LYS A 43 -14.14 -6.18 10.89
N ILE A 44 -15.30 -6.81 10.77
CA ILE A 44 -15.43 -8.27 10.57
C ILE A 44 -16.19 -8.65 9.30
N GLY A 45 -16.84 -7.69 8.65
CA GLY A 45 -17.68 -7.90 7.46
C GLY A 45 -16.92 -7.96 6.14
N VAL A 46 -15.58 -8.19 6.16
CA VAL A 46 -14.72 -8.17 4.96
C VAL A 46 -15.23 -9.12 3.87
N LEU A 47 -15.55 -10.37 4.22
CA LEU A 47 -15.99 -11.37 3.23
C LEU A 47 -17.36 -11.01 2.66
N ASP A 48 -18.25 -10.46 3.47
CA ASP A 48 -19.58 -10.05 2.99
C ASP A 48 -19.47 -8.83 2.06
N GLN A 49 -18.66 -7.83 2.41
CA GLN A 49 -18.41 -6.70 1.53
C GLN A 49 -17.81 -7.18 0.19
N TRP A 50 -16.82 -8.05 0.23
CA TRP A 50 -16.18 -8.59 -0.98
C TRP A 50 -17.19 -9.35 -1.84
N TYR A 51 -18.02 -10.18 -1.22
CA TYR A 51 -19.10 -10.86 -1.91
C TYR A 51 -20.06 -9.89 -2.59
N GLN A 52 -20.51 -8.84 -1.89
CA GLN A 52 -21.40 -7.82 -2.45
C GLN A 52 -20.75 -7.07 -3.62
N MET A 53 -19.48 -6.72 -3.51
CA MET A 53 -18.74 -6.10 -4.61
C MET A 53 -18.68 -7.00 -5.85
N ASN A 54 -18.47 -8.32 -5.68
CA ASN A 54 -18.44 -9.29 -6.78
C ASN A 54 -19.82 -9.55 -7.38
N LYS A 55 -20.90 -9.31 -6.64
CA LYS A 55 -22.28 -9.44 -7.13
C LYS A 55 -22.81 -8.19 -7.81
N ALA A 56 -22.14 -7.06 -7.65
CA ALA A 56 -22.54 -5.79 -8.24
C ALA A 56 -22.61 -5.86 -9.77
N LYS A 57 -23.67 -5.33 -10.34
CA LYS A 57 -23.95 -5.35 -11.79
C LYS A 57 -23.48 -4.08 -12.50
N ASN A 58 -23.18 -3.04 -11.74
CA ASN A 58 -22.76 -1.73 -12.23
C ASN A 58 -21.96 -0.98 -11.14
N PHE A 59 -21.39 0.17 -11.51
CA PHE A 59 -20.58 0.97 -10.60
C PHE A 59 -21.36 1.45 -9.37
N THR A 60 -22.63 1.80 -9.50
CA THR A 60 -23.44 2.28 -8.37
C THR A 60 -23.58 1.20 -7.28
N GLU A 61 -23.89 -0.02 -7.67
CA GLU A 61 -23.97 -1.17 -6.74
C GLU A 61 -22.62 -1.51 -6.13
N PHE A 62 -21.55 -1.49 -6.95
CA PHE A 62 -20.19 -1.72 -6.50
C PHE A 62 -19.76 -0.68 -5.47
N TYR A 63 -19.99 0.60 -5.75
CA TYR A 63 -19.62 1.70 -4.85
C TYR A 63 -20.45 1.69 -3.56
N ALA A 64 -21.73 1.30 -3.62
CA ALA A 64 -22.56 1.10 -2.43
C ALA A 64 -21.99 0.00 -1.51
N ALA A 65 -21.55 -1.12 -2.08
CA ALA A 65 -20.88 -2.17 -1.31
C ALA A 65 -19.54 -1.68 -0.73
N LEU A 66 -18.77 -0.90 -1.49
CA LEU A 66 -17.50 -0.31 -1.06
C LEU A 66 -17.66 0.64 0.14
N ASN A 67 -18.74 1.43 0.17
CA ASN A 67 -19.03 2.38 1.25
C ASN A 67 -19.19 1.74 2.64
N ARG A 68 -19.32 0.44 2.75
CA ARG A 68 -19.32 -0.28 4.02
C ARG A 68 -17.98 -0.19 4.76
N GLN A 69 -16.88 0.02 4.02
CA GLN A 69 -15.51 0.15 4.53
C GLN A 69 -15.09 -0.99 5.49
N GLU A 70 -15.62 -2.21 5.26
CA GLU A 70 -15.22 -3.41 5.98
C GLU A 70 -13.89 -3.97 5.44
N LEU A 71 -13.67 -3.83 4.12
CA LEU A 71 -12.44 -4.20 3.42
C LEU A 71 -11.48 -3.02 3.46
N SER A 72 -10.69 -2.91 4.51
CA SER A 72 -9.77 -1.80 4.72
C SER A 72 -8.35 -2.13 4.24
N MET A 73 -7.57 -1.08 3.91
CA MET A 73 -6.15 -1.16 3.52
C MET A 73 -5.89 -1.83 2.16
N PHE A 74 -6.80 -1.67 1.20
CA PHE A 74 -6.62 -2.17 -0.16
C PHE A 74 -6.73 -1.06 -1.19
N ASN A 75 -5.85 -1.07 -2.18
CA ASN A 75 -6.08 -0.37 -3.43
C ASN A 75 -7.10 -1.18 -4.23
N ILE A 76 -8.21 -0.56 -4.57
CA ILE A 76 -9.31 -1.21 -5.29
C ILE A 76 -9.44 -0.55 -6.65
N MET A 77 -9.48 -1.36 -7.69
CA MET A 77 -9.74 -0.93 -9.06
C MET A 77 -11.01 -1.59 -9.57
N TYR A 78 -11.77 -0.86 -10.38
CA TYR A 78 -12.98 -1.33 -11.02
C TYR A 78 -13.01 -0.88 -12.47
N ALA A 79 -13.54 -1.72 -13.33
CA ALA A 79 -13.90 -1.37 -14.69
C ALA A 79 -15.16 -2.16 -15.09
N ASP A 80 -16.02 -1.56 -15.91
CA ASP A 80 -17.20 -2.21 -16.40
C ASP A 80 -17.40 -2.00 -17.92
N ARG A 81 -18.40 -2.68 -18.48
CA ARG A 81 -18.78 -2.56 -19.89
C ARG A 81 -19.54 -1.27 -20.24
N TYR A 82 -19.75 -0.41 -19.27
CA TYR A 82 -20.44 0.88 -19.41
C TYR A 82 -19.46 2.04 -19.40
N ASP A 83 -18.19 1.76 -19.75
CA ASP A 83 -17.08 2.72 -19.84
C ASP A 83 -16.74 3.41 -18.51
N THR A 84 -16.98 2.72 -17.38
CA THR A 84 -16.55 3.21 -16.09
C THR A 84 -15.23 2.56 -15.70
N ILE A 85 -14.21 3.39 -15.45
CA ILE A 85 -12.99 2.99 -14.76
C ILE A 85 -12.87 3.74 -13.43
N PHE A 86 -12.47 3.04 -12.39
CA PHE A 86 -12.40 3.60 -11.05
C PHE A 86 -11.21 3.05 -10.27
N TYR A 87 -10.64 3.89 -9.43
CA TYR A 87 -9.61 3.54 -8.45
C TYR A 87 -9.88 4.24 -7.13
N ILE A 88 -9.64 3.56 -6.03
CA ILE A 88 -9.62 4.13 -4.69
C ILE A 88 -8.51 3.51 -3.84
N ASN A 89 -7.81 4.33 -3.08
CA ASN A 89 -7.02 3.85 -1.96
C ASN A 89 -7.97 3.65 -0.77
N ASN A 90 -8.60 2.47 -0.74
CA ASN A 90 -9.63 2.17 0.25
C ASN A 90 -8.99 1.85 1.60
N ALA A 91 -9.36 2.62 2.61
CA ALA A 91 -8.89 2.44 3.98
C ALA A 91 -9.97 2.83 4.98
N LEU A 92 -10.01 2.18 6.12
CA LEU A 92 -10.69 2.71 7.29
C LEU A 92 -9.77 3.77 7.93
N MET A 93 -9.71 4.95 7.29
CA MET A 93 -8.80 6.02 7.65
C MET A 93 -9.35 6.82 8.83
N PRO A 94 -8.66 6.85 9.99
CA PRO A 94 -9.11 7.65 11.12
C PRO A 94 -8.90 9.14 10.85
N VAL A 95 -9.85 9.96 11.32
CA VAL A 95 -9.65 11.40 11.41
C VAL A 95 -8.67 11.66 12.56
N ARG A 96 -7.53 12.26 12.25
CA ARG A 96 -6.45 12.54 13.20
C ARG A 96 -6.35 14.03 13.45
N ASP A 97 -6.29 14.40 14.73
CA ASP A 97 -6.13 15.81 15.12
C ASP A 97 -4.71 16.27 14.79
N GLY A 98 -4.61 17.28 13.93
CA GLY A 98 -3.35 17.93 13.57
C GLY A 98 -2.88 18.99 14.56
N THR A 99 -3.73 19.42 15.50
CA THR A 99 -3.43 20.52 16.42
C THR A 99 -2.63 20.09 17.65
N ASN A 100 -2.63 18.79 17.96
CA ASN A 100 -1.94 18.23 19.13
C ASN A 100 -0.42 18.09 19.01
N GLY A 101 0.18 18.43 17.86
CA GLY A 101 1.62 18.31 17.61
C GLY A 101 2.14 16.87 17.49
N TYR A 102 1.25 15.86 17.45
CA TYR A 102 1.66 14.49 17.33
C TYR A 102 2.12 14.13 15.92
N ASN A 103 3.25 13.44 15.82
CA ASN A 103 3.68 12.82 14.58
C ASN A 103 3.02 11.44 14.44
N TRP A 104 1.91 11.38 13.70
CA TRP A 104 1.11 10.17 13.49
C TRP A 104 1.82 9.05 12.72
N LYS A 105 3.01 9.30 12.17
CA LYS A 105 3.88 8.28 11.56
C LYS A 105 4.83 7.63 12.58
N ARG A 106 4.76 8.00 13.86
CA ARG A 106 5.63 7.49 14.92
C ARG A 106 4.82 6.84 16.04
N THR A 107 5.54 6.23 16.99
CA THR A 107 4.93 5.77 18.25
C THR A 107 4.37 6.95 19.02
N LEU A 108 3.15 6.81 19.47
CA LEU A 108 2.39 7.86 20.16
C LEU A 108 2.15 7.51 21.63
N PRO A 109 1.93 8.51 22.52
CA PRO A 109 1.57 8.25 23.90
C PRO A 109 0.28 7.44 24.02
N GLY A 110 0.30 6.34 24.79
CA GLY A 110 -0.86 5.48 25.06
C GLY A 110 -1.60 5.84 26.35
N ASN A 111 -1.11 6.82 27.11
CA ASN A 111 -1.68 7.28 28.39
C ASN A 111 -2.62 8.50 28.25
N THR A 112 -3.07 8.78 27.05
CA THR A 112 -3.97 9.90 26.73
C THR A 112 -5.07 9.44 25.77
N SER A 113 -6.27 10.06 25.88
CA SER A 113 -7.36 9.86 24.93
C SER A 113 -7.15 10.60 23.60
N LYS A 114 -6.26 11.58 23.55
CA LYS A 114 -6.01 12.42 22.35
C LYS A 114 -5.48 11.65 21.16
N THR A 115 -4.90 10.47 21.38
CA THR A 115 -4.39 9.58 20.33
C THR A 115 -5.34 8.45 19.97
N LEU A 116 -6.52 8.39 20.58
CA LEU A 116 -7.56 7.43 20.20
C LEU A 116 -8.27 7.86 18.92
N TRP A 117 -8.57 6.89 18.08
CA TRP A 117 -9.39 7.09 16.89
C TRP A 117 -10.87 7.08 17.29
N THR A 118 -11.55 8.18 17.13
CA THR A 118 -12.96 8.37 17.51
C THR A 118 -13.89 8.47 16.30
N SER A 119 -13.37 8.85 15.15
CA SER A 119 -14.10 8.95 13.89
C SER A 119 -13.22 8.54 12.71
N PHE A 120 -13.86 8.25 11.59
CA PHE A 120 -13.21 7.79 10.37
C PHE A 120 -13.72 8.58 9.17
N ARG A 121 -12.87 8.71 8.15
CA ARG A 121 -13.25 9.29 6.87
C ARG A 121 -14.21 8.35 6.14
N THR A 122 -15.16 8.94 5.46
CA THR A 122 -16.03 8.22 4.52
C THR A 122 -15.24 7.82 3.26
N ALA A 123 -15.74 6.86 2.49
CA ALA A 123 -15.10 6.48 1.23
C ALA A 123 -14.96 7.67 0.26
N LYS A 124 -15.88 8.63 0.26
CA LYS A 124 -15.82 9.84 -0.57
C LYS A 124 -14.64 10.76 -0.24
N GLU A 125 -14.14 10.73 0.98
CA GLU A 125 -13.02 11.56 1.44
C GLU A 125 -11.66 10.91 1.19
N LEU A 126 -11.64 9.68 0.69
CA LEU A 126 -10.40 8.96 0.36
C LEU A 126 -9.90 9.30 -1.05
N PRO A 127 -8.60 9.20 -1.32
CA PRO A 127 -8.06 9.38 -2.66
C PRO A 127 -8.70 8.40 -3.65
N GLN A 128 -9.40 8.91 -4.66
CA GLN A 128 -10.12 8.11 -5.64
C GLN A 128 -10.24 8.83 -6.99
N TYR A 129 -10.39 8.05 -8.05
CA TYR A 129 -10.58 8.51 -9.41
C TYR A 129 -11.77 7.82 -10.05
N ILE A 130 -12.54 8.57 -10.80
CA ILE A 130 -13.63 8.07 -11.67
C ILE A 130 -13.42 8.67 -13.04
N ASN A 131 -13.23 7.83 -14.05
CA ASN A 131 -13.09 8.23 -15.44
C ASN A 131 -12.15 9.45 -15.67
N PRO A 132 -10.86 9.35 -15.30
CA PRO A 132 -9.91 10.43 -15.58
C PRO A 132 -9.86 10.69 -17.10
N LYS A 133 -9.63 11.95 -17.51
CA LYS A 133 -9.61 12.36 -18.92
C LYS A 133 -8.58 11.61 -19.76
N SER A 134 -7.48 11.21 -19.14
CA SER A 134 -6.44 10.37 -19.75
C SER A 134 -6.88 8.97 -20.13
N GLY A 135 -8.05 8.51 -19.65
CA GLY A 135 -8.64 7.22 -20.02
C GLY A 135 -7.96 5.99 -19.44
N PHE A 136 -7.04 6.14 -18.48
CA PHE A 136 -6.41 5.00 -17.82
C PHE A 136 -6.21 5.22 -16.33
N LEU A 137 -6.12 4.10 -15.62
CA LEU A 137 -5.74 4.01 -14.20
C LEU A 137 -4.78 2.85 -14.02
N PHE A 138 -3.80 2.99 -13.15
CA PHE A 138 -2.89 1.91 -12.82
C PHE A 138 -2.53 1.91 -11.33
N ASN A 139 -2.17 0.75 -10.81
CA ASN A 139 -1.67 0.61 -9.47
C ASN A 139 -0.61 -0.48 -9.36
N THR A 140 0.53 -0.13 -8.80
CA THR A 140 1.66 -1.01 -8.47
C THR A 140 2.00 -0.92 -6.99
N ASN A 141 1.02 -0.57 -6.13
CA ASN A 141 1.16 -0.23 -4.71
C ASN A 141 1.94 1.08 -4.45
N HIS A 142 1.99 1.96 -5.45
CA HIS A 142 2.57 3.31 -5.33
C HIS A 142 1.53 4.31 -4.81
N SER A 143 1.94 5.57 -4.71
CA SER A 143 1.09 6.68 -4.27
C SER A 143 -0.22 6.77 -5.06
N SER A 144 -1.33 6.99 -4.36
CA SER A 144 -2.63 7.26 -4.97
C SER A 144 -2.68 8.58 -5.75
N PHE A 145 -1.73 9.47 -5.53
CA PHE A 145 -1.61 10.75 -6.24
C PHE A 145 -0.88 10.63 -7.59
N LEU A 146 -0.54 9.41 -8.00
CA LEU A 146 0.25 9.11 -9.19
C LEU A 146 -0.38 7.96 -9.99
N ALA A 147 -1.71 7.77 -9.91
CA ALA A 147 -2.42 6.61 -10.43
C ALA A 147 -2.91 6.75 -11.88
N THR A 148 -2.64 7.89 -12.53
CA THR A 148 -3.04 8.20 -13.91
C THR A 148 -2.04 9.18 -14.55
N ALA A 149 -2.39 9.82 -15.66
CA ALA A 149 -1.55 10.87 -16.26
C ALA A 149 -1.38 12.05 -15.30
N ALA A 150 -0.22 12.72 -15.39
CA ALA A 150 0.15 13.80 -14.47
C ALA A 150 -0.87 14.94 -14.39
N ALA A 151 -1.56 15.24 -15.51
CA ALA A 151 -2.57 16.30 -15.59
C ALA A 151 -3.86 15.95 -14.81
N ASP A 152 -4.18 14.66 -14.68
CA ASP A 152 -5.40 14.17 -14.03
C ASP A 152 -5.15 13.69 -12.59
N ASN A 153 -3.89 13.66 -12.16
CA ASN A 153 -3.55 13.21 -10.82
C ASN A 153 -4.10 14.14 -9.74
N LEU A 154 -4.62 13.52 -8.67
CA LEU A 154 -5.06 14.22 -7.47
C LEU A 154 -3.91 15.03 -6.87
N LYS A 155 -4.25 16.14 -6.23
CA LYS A 155 -3.27 16.98 -5.55
C LYS A 155 -3.19 16.61 -4.08
N PRO A 156 -2.00 16.25 -3.53
CA PRO A 156 -1.85 15.91 -2.12
C PRO A 156 -2.37 17.00 -1.17
N ALA A 157 -2.27 18.27 -1.58
CA ALA A 157 -2.74 19.41 -0.79
C ALA A 157 -4.27 19.44 -0.54
N ALA A 158 -5.05 18.66 -1.30
CA ALA A 158 -6.49 18.50 -1.07
C ALA A 158 -6.81 17.54 0.09
N PHE A 159 -5.82 16.87 0.64
CA PHE A 159 -5.97 15.88 1.72
C PHE A 159 -5.23 16.31 2.98
N ALA A 160 -5.73 15.86 4.14
CA ALA A 160 -5.09 16.22 5.39
C ALA A 160 -3.70 15.54 5.52
N LYS A 161 -2.67 16.32 5.84
CA LYS A 161 -1.31 15.82 6.06
C LYS A 161 -1.22 14.76 7.16
N THR A 162 -2.14 14.83 8.15
CA THR A 162 -2.25 13.85 9.25
C THR A 162 -2.69 12.47 8.79
N ASP A 163 -3.28 12.32 7.60
CA ASP A 163 -3.64 11.02 7.02
C ASP A 163 -2.39 10.23 6.64
N GLY A 164 -1.30 10.92 6.29
CA GLY A 164 0.00 10.32 6.07
C GLY A 164 0.11 9.55 4.75
N TRP A 165 -0.66 9.97 3.73
CA TRP A 165 -0.57 9.40 2.38
C TRP A 165 0.84 9.50 1.83
N GLU A 166 1.25 8.50 1.07
CA GLU A 166 2.51 8.49 0.34
C GLU A 166 2.41 9.33 -0.93
N GLU A 167 3.52 9.98 -1.34
CA GLU A 167 3.54 10.93 -2.45
C GLU A 167 4.64 10.60 -3.48
N TYR A 168 5.16 9.38 -3.48
CA TYR A 168 6.29 8.99 -4.33
C TYR A 168 5.97 7.79 -5.24
N HIS A 169 6.70 7.70 -6.34
CA HIS A 169 6.74 6.53 -7.19
C HIS A 169 7.56 5.39 -6.56
N LEU A 170 7.22 4.16 -6.93
CA LEU A 170 8.06 2.98 -6.74
C LEU A 170 8.69 2.58 -8.09
N ASN A 171 9.73 1.76 -8.06
CA ASN A 171 10.37 1.26 -9.29
C ASN A 171 9.35 0.69 -10.30
N ARG A 172 8.41 -0.12 -9.83
CA ARG A 172 7.36 -0.69 -10.68
C ARG A 172 6.45 0.35 -11.33
N SER A 173 6.16 1.44 -10.63
CA SER A 173 5.31 2.50 -11.20
C SER A 173 6.06 3.36 -12.23
N VAL A 174 7.35 3.62 -12.01
CA VAL A 174 8.19 4.29 -13.01
C VAL A 174 8.32 3.41 -14.25
N ARG A 175 8.64 2.12 -14.07
CA ARG A 175 8.75 1.18 -15.20
C ARG A 175 7.45 1.05 -16.00
N PHE A 176 6.30 1.02 -15.32
CA PHE A 176 5.01 1.05 -16.01
C PHE A 176 4.88 2.28 -16.92
N LEU A 177 5.22 3.47 -16.42
CA LEU A 177 5.11 4.72 -17.18
C LEU A 177 6.12 4.80 -18.35
N GLU A 178 7.28 4.16 -18.24
CA GLU A 178 8.24 4.02 -19.35
C GLU A 178 7.68 3.17 -20.51
N LEU A 179 6.88 2.17 -20.18
CA LEU A 179 6.35 1.21 -21.14
C LEU A 179 4.97 1.58 -21.70
N PHE A 180 4.20 2.35 -20.92
CA PHE A 180 2.80 2.63 -21.23
C PHE A 180 2.66 3.75 -22.27
N PRO A 181 2.08 3.49 -23.45
CA PRO A 181 1.87 4.49 -24.49
C PRO A 181 0.68 5.38 -24.13
N GLN A 182 0.95 6.56 -23.58
CA GLN A 182 -0.11 7.46 -23.07
C GLN A 182 -1.06 8.00 -24.12
N ASN A 183 -0.66 8.01 -25.40
CA ASN A 183 -1.40 8.63 -26.51
C ASN A 183 -1.97 7.61 -27.52
N GLU A 184 -1.89 6.33 -27.23
CA GLU A 184 -2.31 5.26 -28.12
C GLU A 184 -3.27 4.29 -27.43
N LYS A 185 -4.13 3.67 -28.24
CA LYS A 185 -4.95 2.55 -27.72
C LYS A 185 -4.05 1.35 -27.44
N LEU A 186 -4.15 0.82 -26.23
CA LEU A 186 -3.40 -0.32 -25.79
C LEU A 186 -4.01 -1.61 -26.37
N SER A 187 -3.24 -2.33 -27.18
CA SER A 187 -3.65 -3.67 -27.64
C SER A 187 -3.52 -4.68 -26.48
N TYR A 188 -4.24 -5.80 -26.56
CA TYR A 188 -4.16 -6.87 -25.57
C TYR A 188 -2.73 -7.44 -25.46
N GLU A 189 -2.06 -7.62 -26.58
CA GLU A 189 -0.68 -8.13 -26.59
C GLU A 189 0.29 -7.14 -25.95
N LYS A 190 0.15 -5.85 -26.23
CA LYS A 190 0.97 -4.81 -25.59
C LYS A 190 0.69 -4.72 -24.08
N PHE A 191 -0.57 -4.86 -23.69
CA PHE A 191 -0.95 -4.94 -22.28
C PHE A 191 -0.28 -6.12 -21.57
N LYS A 192 -0.25 -7.30 -22.18
CA LYS A 192 0.45 -8.48 -21.64
C LYS A 192 1.95 -8.23 -21.49
N GLN A 193 2.59 -7.66 -22.51
CA GLN A 193 4.01 -7.31 -22.44
C GLN A 193 4.32 -6.41 -21.25
N ILE A 194 3.53 -5.35 -21.06
CA ILE A 194 3.70 -4.42 -19.93
C ILE A 194 3.45 -5.13 -18.60
N LYS A 195 2.40 -5.94 -18.49
CA LYS A 195 2.02 -6.62 -17.26
C LYS A 195 3.07 -7.64 -16.80
N PHE A 196 3.72 -8.32 -17.72
CA PHE A 196 4.69 -9.37 -17.44
C PHE A 196 6.14 -8.93 -17.67
N ASP A 197 6.37 -7.64 -17.85
CA ASP A 197 7.72 -7.08 -17.89
C ASP A 197 8.43 -7.29 -16.55
N LYS A 198 9.66 -7.77 -16.60
CA LYS A 198 10.48 -8.13 -15.43
C LYS A 198 11.61 -7.14 -15.18
N GLN A 199 11.76 -6.13 -16.02
CA GLN A 199 12.80 -5.12 -15.89
C GLN A 199 12.45 -4.07 -14.83
N LEU A 200 13.44 -3.57 -14.14
CA LEU A 200 13.35 -2.37 -13.35
C LEU A 200 13.51 -1.12 -14.24
N PRO A 201 13.10 0.07 -13.78
CA PRO A 201 13.27 1.29 -14.57
C PRO A 201 14.75 1.65 -14.72
N ALA A 202 15.08 2.38 -15.79
CA ALA A 202 16.44 2.86 -16.03
C ALA A 202 17.00 3.71 -14.88
N VAL A 203 16.11 4.45 -14.19
CA VAL A 203 16.47 5.23 -13.00
C VAL A 203 15.73 4.65 -11.79
N LEU A 204 16.49 3.99 -10.92
CA LEU A 204 15.94 3.34 -9.73
C LEU A 204 15.44 4.35 -8.70
N GLN A 205 14.27 4.06 -8.12
CA GLN A 205 13.67 4.84 -7.06
C GLN A 205 13.98 4.19 -5.71
N TYR A 206 14.71 4.89 -4.86
CA TYR A 206 15.03 4.45 -3.50
C TYR A 206 14.70 5.54 -2.49
N PRO A 207 14.30 5.18 -1.27
CA PRO A 207 14.13 6.14 -0.17
C PRO A 207 15.47 6.74 0.30
N TYR A 208 16.59 6.14 -0.11
CA TYR A 208 17.96 6.58 0.15
C TYR A 208 18.73 6.70 -1.16
N LYS A 209 19.73 7.57 -1.19
CA LYS A 209 20.63 7.69 -2.34
C LYS A 209 21.57 6.48 -2.37
N LEU A 210 21.22 5.48 -3.17
CA LEU A 210 22.03 4.27 -3.37
C LEU A 210 22.89 4.32 -4.65
N ASP A 211 22.83 5.41 -5.41
CA ASP A 211 23.54 5.56 -6.67
C ASP A 211 25.05 5.33 -6.52
N SER A 212 25.62 5.71 -5.39
CA SER A 212 27.03 5.47 -5.07
C SER A 212 27.39 3.98 -4.96
N MET A 213 26.41 3.09 -4.75
CA MET A 213 26.66 1.65 -4.69
C MET A 213 27.10 1.10 -6.07
N PHE A 214 26.60 1.69 -7.15
CA PHE A 214 26.97 1.32 -8.52
C PHE A 214 28.33 1.87 -8.96
N LEU A 215 28.92 2.77 -8.16
CA LEU A 215 30.21 3.41 -8.40
C LEU A 215 31.34 2.82 -7.53
N LEU A 216 31.04 1.78 -6.74
CA LEU A 216 32.03 1.16 -5.86
C LEU A 216 33.14 0.50 -6.68
N ASN A 217 34.37 0.65 -6.20
CA ASN A 217 35.56 0.05 -6.81
C ASN A 217 35.97 -1.22 -6.03
N GLU A 218 36.07 -2.34 -6.73
CA GLU A 218 36.46 -3.63 -6.14
C GLU A 218 37.85 -3.64 -5.49
N THR A 219 38.76 -2.79 -5.96
CA THR A 219 40.12 -2.70 -5.39
C THR A 219 40.13 -1.99 -4.03
N GLU A 220 39.18 -1.11 -3.80
CA GLU A 220 38.99 -0.43 -2.51
C GLU A 220 38.28 -1.30 -1.48
N TYR A 221 37.44 -2.24 -1.97
CA TYR A 221 36.65 -3.14 -1.14
C TYR A 221 36.85 -4.61 -1.53
N PRO A 222 38.05 -5.19 -1.34
CA PRO A 222 38.37 -6.53 -1.85
C PRO A 222 37.46 -7.64 -1.28
N ALA A 223 36.97 -7.48 -0.04
CA ALA A 223 36.02 -8.42 0.57
C ALA A 223 34.64 -8.45 -0.10
N LEU A 224 34.31 -7.40 -0.87
CA LEU A 224 33.04 -7.26 -1.59
C LEU A 224 33.21 -7.34 -3.12
N ALA A 225 34.40 -7.64 -3.62
CA ALA A 225 34.74 -7.58 -5.03
C ALA A 225 33.77 -8.37 -5.93
N SER A 226 33.39 -9.59 -5.54
CA SER A 226 32.44 -10.40 -6.30
C SER A 226 31.04 -9.77 -6.39
N LEU A 227 30.58 -9.16 -5.30
CA LEU A 227 29.28 -8.49 -5.24
C LEU A 227 29.30 -7.20 -6.07
N ILE A 228 30.38 -6.42 -5.98
CA ILE A 228 30.56 -5.19 -6.76
C ILE A 228 30.53 -5.51 -8.26
N LYS A 229 31.24 -6.57 -8.69
CA LYS A 229 31.18 -7.04 -10.08
C LYS A 229 29.80 -7.44 -10.51
N ALA A 230 29.08 -8.21 -9.69
CA ALA A 230 27.72 -8.63 -10.01
C ALA A 230 26.76 -7.43 -10.17
N VAL A 231 26.86 -6.43 -9.28
CA VAL A 231 26.06 -5.21 -9.38
C VAL A 231 26.42 -4.37 -10.61
N ALA A 232 27.72 -4.28 -10.96
CA ALA A 232 28.20 -3.51 -12.10
C ALA A 232 27.71 -4.04 -13.47
N ILE A 233 27.48 -5.34 -13.59
CA ILE A 233 27.00 -5.99 -14.82
C ILE A 233 25.51 -6.27 -14.82
N TRP A 234 24.80 -5.93 -13.74
CA TRP A 234 23.37 -6.18 -13.64
C TRP A 234 22.58 -5.34 -14.65
N ASP A 235 21.76 -5.99 -15.42
CA ASP A 235 20.93 -5.41 -16.48
C ASP A 235 19.59 -4.83 -15.99
N TYR A 236 19.42 -4.70 -14.68
CA TYR A 236 18.16 -4.33 -14.04
C TYR A 236 17.00 -5.34 -14.23
N GLY A 237 17.32 -6.55 -14.68
CA GLY A 237 16.36 -7.65 -14.80
C GLY A 237 16.00 -8.23 -13.45
N GLY A 238 14.75 -8.66 -13.32
CA GLY A 238 14.22 -9.38 -12.15
C GLY A 238 14.07 -10.88 -12.40
N ASP A 239 14.77 -11.45 -13.36
CA ASP A 239 14.82 -12.89 -13.58
C ASP A 239 15.65 -13.56 -12.48
N VAL A 240 15.20 -14.71 -12.04
CA VAL A 240 15.79 -15.52 -10.95
C VAL A 240 16.41 -16.80 -11.50
N ASP A 241 17.15 -16.69 -12.57
CA ASP A 241 17.90 -17.83 -13.14
C ASP A 241 19.29 -17.96 -12.53
#